data_0bd48abe0eacad6172af219dda77c6ea
#
_entry.id   0bd48abe0eacad6172af219dda77c6ea
#
_cell.length_a   1.000
_cell.length_b   1.000
_cell.length_c   1.000
_cell.angle_alpha   90.00
_cell.angle_beta   90.00
_cell.angle_gamma   90.00
#
_symmetry.space_group_name_H-M   'P 1'
#
loop_
_entity.id
_entity.type
_entity.pdbx_description
1 polymer ?
#
loop_
_entity_poly.entity_id
_entity_poly.type
_entity_poly.pdbx_seq_one_letter_code
_entity_poly.pdbx_strand_id
1 'polypeptide(L)'
;MTKSRAFKQVDVFTSIPFLGNPVAVVLDGAGLSDSEMLRFANWTNLSETTFVIPASDPSADYAVRIWTPQRELPFAGHPTLGTGFAVLEAGLATAKAGRLVQQCEVGLVELVVPDDWRSAGLSFRLPRYPKEAAPALEALIAGIGGAALIKGTPAILDVGPRWVIAELASAAVVAALTPDLPALAAYDTAHGTTGLTVFSETHDGQGGILVRSFAPTDGLPEDPVCGSGNGAVAAFRMLGGVIGDGTAYIARQGAAMRRDGFVRVQIKGREIHIGGACVTCVDGMVRL
;
A
#
# COMPACT_ATOMS: atom_id res chain seq x y z
N MET A 1 -11.89 -30.62 -9.35
CA MET A 1 -12.31 -30.11 -10.70
C MET A 1 -12.06 -28.61 -10.70
N THR A 2 -11.32 -28.11 -11.68
CA THR A 2 -11.07 -26.67 -11.85
C THR A 2 -12.39 -25.94 -12.12
N LYS A 3 -12.68 -24.91 -11.32
CA LYS A 3 -13.88 -24.06 -11.47
C LYS A 3 -13.49 -22.76 -12.16
N SER A 4 -14.34 -22.26 -13.04
CA SER A 4 -14.19 -20.90 -13.61
C SER A 4 -14.65 -19.89 -12.57
N ARG A 5 -13.80 -18.88 -12.27
CA ARG A 5 -14.02 -17.87 -11.24
C ARG A 5 -13.86 -16.47 -11.82
N ALA A 6 -14.72 -15.54 -11.43
CA ALA A 6 -14.62 -14.16 -11.84
C ALA A 6 -13.32 -13.55 -11.30
N PHE A 7 -12.64 -12.79 -12.17
CA PHE A 7 -11.29 -12.26 -11.92
C PHE A 7 -11.18 -10.84 -12.45
N LYS A 8 -10.53 -9.99 -11.67
CA LYS A 8 -10.10 -8.66 -12.11
C LYS A 8 -8.65 -8.43 -11.75
N GLN A 9 -7.95 -7.67 -12.60
CA GLN A 9 -6.69 -7.05 -12.21
C GLN A 9 -6.89 -5.54 -12.19
N VAL A 10 -6.67 -4.96 -11.02
CA VAL A 10 -6.96 -3.56 -10.73
C VAL A 10 -5.65 -2.83 -10.45
N ASP A 11 -5.42 -1.73 -11.13
CA ASP A 11 -4.37 -0.78 -10.76
C ASP A 11 -4.89 0.18 -9.69
N VAL A 12 -4.17 0.26 -8.59
CA VAL A 12 -4.50 1.11 -7.44
C VAL A 12 -3.61 2.36 -7.43
N PHE A 13 -4.15 3.46 -6.93
CA PHE A 13 -3.52 4.79 -6.87
C PHE A 13 -3.32 5.46 -8.22
N THR A 14 -4.13 5.11 -9.20
CA THR A 14 -4.15 5.74 -10.51
C THR A 14 -5.55 5.66 -11.14
N SER A 15 -5.86 6.60 -12.03
CA SER A 15 -7.02 6.52 -12.93
C SER A 15 -6.65 6.10 -14.35
N ILE A 16 -5.35 5.91 -14.62
CA ILE A 16 -4.83 5.56 -15.94
C ILE A 16 -4.28 4.12 -15.88
N PRO A 17 -4.77 3.19 -16.73
CA PRO A 17 -4.30 1.82 -16.74
C PRO A 17 -2.78 1.72 -16.85
N PHE A 18 -2.20 0.75 -16.12
CA PHE A 18 -0.78 0.38 -16.13
C PHE A 18 0.16 1.38 -15.45
N LEU A 19 -0.37 2.42 -14.78
CA LEU A 19 0.45 3.43 -14.09
C LEU A 19 0.37 3.35 -12.55
N GLY A 20 -0.43 2.44 -11.99
CA GLY A 20 -0.57 2.23 -10.54
C GLY A 20 0.17 1.03 -9.99
N ASN A 21 -0.30 0.56 -8.83
CA ASN A 21 0.14 -0.68 -8.22
C ASN A 21 -0.93 -1.77 -8.50
N PRO A 22 -0.61 -2.79 -9.31
CA PRO A 22 -1.57 -3.80 -9.70
C PRO A 22 -1.85 -4.79 -8.56
N VAL A 23 -3.12 -5.16 -8.38
CA VAL A 23 -3.57 -6.28 -7.55
C VAL A 23 -4.44 -7.21 -8.37
N ALA A 24 -4.18 -8.52 -8.24
CA ALA A 24 -5.05 -9.55 -8.78
C ALA A 24 -6.19 -9.84 -7.79
N VAL A 25 -7.44 -9.82 -8.24
CA VAL A 25 -8.63 -10.03 -7.42
C VAL A 25 -9.44 -11.19 -7.96
N VAL A 26 -9.45 -12.32 -7.26
CA VAL A 26 -10.36 -13.43 -7.50
C VAL A 26 -11.65 -13.16 -6.75
N LEU A 27 -12.73 -12.85 -7.47
CA LEU A 27 -14.01 -12.41 -6.89
C LEU A 27 -14.85 -13.57 -6.30
N ASP A 28 -14.48 -14.81 -6.54
CA ASP A 28 -15.08 -16.00 -5.94
C ASP A 28 -13.97 -16.94 -5.45
N GLY A 29 -13.40 -16.63 -4.29
CA GLY A 29 -12.34 -17.41 -3.63
C GLY A 29 -12.86 -18.56 -2.77
N ALA A 30 -14.18 -18.70 -2.60
CA ALA A 30 -14.76 -19.71 -1.73
C ALA A 30 -14.35 -21.15 -2.12
N GLY A 31 -13.94 -21.93 -1.11
CA GLY A 31 -13.55 -23.35 -1.27
C GLY A 31 -12.15 -23.58 -1.85
N LEU A 32 -11.36 -22.52 -2.13
CA LEU A 32 -9.95 -22.70 -2.44
C LEU A 32 -9.16 -22.99 -1.16
N SER A 33 -8.24 -23.93 -1.26
CA SER A 33 -7.26 -24.22 -0.20
C SER A 33 -6.13 -23.20 -0.20
N ASP A 34 -5.42 -23.09 0.93
CA ASP A 34 -4.25 -22.22 1.08
C ASP A 34 -3.20 -22.49 0.00
N SER A 35 -2.98 -23.77 -0.33
CA SER A 35 -2.01 -24.16 -1.36
C SER A 35 -2.43 -23.74 -2.78
N GLU A 36 -3.74 -23.70 -3.08
CA GLU A 36 -4.25 -23.21 -4.36
C GLU A 36 -4.14 -21.70 -4.45
N MET A 37 -4.50 -20.97 -3.37
CA MET A 37 -4.36 -19.52 -3.30
C MET A 37 -2.89 -19.09 -3.43
N LEU A 38 -1.99 -19.71 -2.67
CA LEU A 38 -0.55 -19.43 -2.74
C LEU A 38 0.02 -19.71 -4.12
N ARG A 39 -0.34 -20.85 -4.73
CA ARG A 39 0.13 -21.23 -6.08
C ARG A 39 -0.30 -20.20 -7.12
N PHE A 40 -1.54 -19.72 -7.04
CA PHE A 40 -2.04 -18.71 -7.97
C PHE A 40 -1.37 -17.37 -7.73
N ALA A 41 -1.21 -16.93 -6.48
CA ALA A 41 -0.50 -15.70 -6.13
C ALA A 41 0.97 -15.75 -6.60
N ASN A 42 1.66 -16.88 -6.43
CA ASN A 42 3.02 -17.08 -6.93
C ASN A 42 3.07 -17.02 -8.47
N TRP A 43 2.09 -17.61 -9.16
CA TRP A 43 2.05 -17.63 -10.62
C TRP A 43 1.76 -16.24 -11.21
N THR A 44 0.86 -15.46 -10.61
CA THR A 44 0.59 -14.07 -11.05
C THR A 44 1.81 -13.18 -10.88
N ASN A 45 2.63 -13.49 -9.88
CA ASN A 45 3.87 -12.78 -9.54
C ASN A 45 3.67 -11.26 -9.36
N LEU A 46 2.48 -10.86 -8.90
CA LEU A 46 2.21 -9.51 -8.42
C LEU A 46 2.61 -9.41 -6.95
N SER A 47 2.81 -8.21 -6.44
CA SER A 47 3.10 -8.00 -5.01
C SER A 47 2.04 -8.66 -4.13
N GLU A 48 0.74 -8.53 -4.50
CA GLU A 48 -0.35 -9.26 -3.84
C GLU A 48 -1.42 -9.71 -4.82
N THR A 49 -2.07 -10.81 -4.39
CA THR A 49 -3.29 -11.39 -4.98
C THR A 49 -4.32 -11.54 -3.87
N THR A 50 -5.56 -11.17 -4.14
CA THR A 50 -6.66 -11.26 -3.17
C THR A 50 -7.73 -12.25 -3.62
N PHE A 51 -8.37 -12.87 -2.63
CA PHE A 51 -9.45 -13.82 -2.83
C PHE A 51 -10.65 -13.37 -2.00
N VAL A 52 -11.71 -12.94 -2.67
CA VAL A 52 -12.98 -12.58 -2.02
C VAL A 52 -13.68 -13.84 -1.58
N ILE A 53 -14.05 -13.91 -0.31
CA ILE A 53 -14.79 -15.03 0.29
C ILE A 53 -16.02 -14.50 1.04
N PRO A 54 -17.00 -15.35 1.35
CA PRO A 54 -18.12 -14.97 2.20
C PRO A 54 -17.64 -14.47 3.57
N ALA A 55 -18.20 -13.36 4.05
CA ALA A 55 -17.92 -12.87 5.38
C ALA A 55 -18.54 -13.79 6.44
N SER A 56 -17.84 -14.00 7.54
CA SER A 56 -18.34 -14.68 8.74
C SER A 56 -18.91 -13.70 9.78
N ASP A 57 -18.45 -12.45 9.74
CA ASP A 57 -18.97 -11.38 10.59
C ASP A 57 -20.16 -10.71 9.88
N PRO A 58 -21.36 -10.63 10.51
CA PRO A 58 -22.53 -10.02 9.91
C PRO A 58 -22.41 -8.51 9.68
N SER A 59 -21.42 -7.86 10.28
CA SER A 59 -21.10 -6.45 10.07
C SER A 59 -20.25 -6.19 8.84
N ALA A 60 -19.65 -7.23 8.25
CA ALA A 60 -18.85 -7.13 7.03
C ALA A 60 -19.73 -7.28 5.79
N ASP A 61 -19.39 -6.52 4.75
CA ASP A 61 -20.05 -6.64 3.44
C ASP A 61 -19.40 -7.77 2.60
N TYR A 62 -18.13 -8.08 2.84
CA TYR A 62 -17.37 -9.20 2.26
C TYR A 62 -16.17 -9.53 3.12
N ALA A 63 -15.58 -10.71 2.90
CA ALA A 63 -14.29 -11.06 3.47
C ALA A 63 -13.25 -11.26 2.37
N VAL A 64 -11.98 -11.10 2.73
CA VAL A 64 -10.84 -11.22 1.82
C VAL A 64 -9.68 -11.92 2.46
N ARG A 65 -8.98 -12.76 1.69
CA ARG A 65 -7.67 -13.30 2.00
C ARG A 65 -6.66 -12.65 1.06
N ILE A 66 -5.52 -12.25 1.60
CA ILE A 66 -4.49 -11.46 0.90
C ILE A 66 -3.20 -12.28 0.87
N TRP A 67 -2.67 -12.53 -0.32
CA TRP A 67 -1.50 -13.37 -0.52
C TRP A 67 -0.41 -12.65 -1.31
N THR A 68 0.82 -12.70 -0.81
CA THR A 68 2.02 -12.46 -1.61
C THR A 68 2.38 -13.73 -2.40
N PRO A 69 3.34 -13.70 -3.32
CA PRO A 69 3.88 -14.90 -3.94
C PRO A 69 4.46 -15.94 -2.96
N GLN A 70 4.66 -15.60 -1.69
CA GLN A 70 5.34 -16.41 -0.70
C GLN A 70 4.48 -16.81 0.50
N ARG A 71 3.52 -15.95 0.93
CA ARG A 71 2.75 -16.15 2.16
C ARG A 71 1.46 -15.33 2.18
N GLU A 72 0.56 -15.69 3.07
CA GLU A 72 -0.61 -14.89 3.40
C GLU A 72 -0.23 -13.68 4.27
N LEU A 73 -0.93 -12.56 4.06
CA LEU A 73 -0.81 -11.35 4.85
C LEU A 73 -2.09 -11.09 5.63
N PRO A 74 -1.98 -10.67 6.89
CA PRO A 74 -3.16 -10.34 7.70
C PRO A 74 -3.89 -9.09 7.19
N PHE A 75 -3.16 -8.17 6.55
CA PHE A 75 -3.67 -6.95 5.96
C PHE A 75 -2.64 -6.35 4.98
N ALA A 76 -3.13 -5.72 3.92
CA ALA A 76 -2.32 -4.87 3.03
C ALA A 76 -3.18 -3.74 2.45
N GLY A 77 -2.61 -2.53 2.35
CA GLY A 77 -3.38 -1.31 2.05
C GLY A 77 -3.90 -1.25 0.62
N HIS A 78 -3.01 -1.33 -0.39
CA HIS A 78 -3.46 -1.26 -1.79
C HIS A 78 -4.33 -2.46 -2.20
N PRO A 79 -4.08 -3.71 -1.75
CA PRO A 79 -4.99 -4.82 -2.01
C PRO A 79 -6.39 -4.60 -1.44
N THR A 80 -6.50 -3.98 -0.27
CA THR A 80 -7.79 -3.62 0.34
C THR A 80 -8.56 -2.61 -0.53
N LEU A 81 -7.89 -1.56 -1.04
CA LEU A 81 -8.52 -0.58 -1.93
C LEU A 81 -8.93 -1.20 -3.26
N GLY A 82 -8.03 -1.95 -3.91
CA GLY A 82 -8.29 -2.60 -5.19
C GLY A 82 -9.38 -3.67 -5.11
N THR A 83 -9.41 -4.46 -4.03
CA THR A 83 -10.46 -5.44 -3.80
C THR A 83 -11.81 -4.77 -3.54
N GLY A 84 -11.87 -3.75 -2.68
CA GLY A 84 -13.08 -2.99 -2.43
C GLY A 84 -13.65 -2.36 -3.71
N PHE A 85 -12.77 -1.79 -4.54
CA PHE A 85 -13.13 -1.26 -5.86
C PHE A 85 -13.71 -2.36 -6.77
N ALA A 86 -13.02 -3.51 -6.88
CA ALA A 86 -13.47 -4.64 -7.71
C ALA A 86 -14.82 -5.22 -7.25
N VAL A 87 -15.03 -5.33 -5.93
CA VAL A 87 -16.28 -5.81 -5.32
C VAL A 87 -17.45 -4.89 -5.63
N LEU A 88 -17.25 -3.56 -5.51
CA LEU A 88 -18.27 -2.55 -5.86
C LEU A 88 -18.55 -2.55 -7.37
N GLU A 89 -17.51 -2.61 -8.20
CA GLU A 89 -17.67 -2.61 -9.65
C GLU A 89 -18.38 -3.86 -10.17
N ALA A 90 -18.12 -5.02 -9.55
CA ALA A 90 -18.78 -6.28 -9.86
C ALA A 90 -20.23 -6.38 -9.27
N GLY A 91 -20.65 -5.43 -8.45
CA GLY A 91 -21.95 -5.46 -7.80
C GLY A 91 -22.11 -6.54 -6.72
N LEU A 92 -20.99 -7.07 -6.18
CA LEU A 92 -21.02 -8.08 -5.12
C LEU A 92 -21.36 -7.49 -3.76
N ALA A 93 -21.11 -6.21 -3.56
CA ALA A 93 -21.59 -5.44 -2.43
C ALA A 93 -21.94 -4.01 -2.87
N THR A 94 -22.69 -3.32 -2.01
CA THR A 94 -23.09 -1.92 -2.21
C THR A 94 -22.69 -1.12 -0.99
N ALA A 95 -22.07 0.04 -1.20
CA ALA A 95 -21.71 0.93 -0.10
C ALA A 95 -22.98 1.40 0.65
N LYS A 96 -22.94 1.34 1.98
CA LYS A 96 -24.01 1.80 2.87
C LYS A 96 -23.58 3.07 3.57
N ALA A 97 -24.29 4.16 3.36
CA ALA A 97 -23.94 5.48 3.94
C ALA A 97 -22.47 5.88 3.68
N GLY A 98 -21.97 5.66 2.46
CA GLY A 98 -20.59 6.00 2.08
C GLY A 98 -19.53 5.07 2.66
N ARG A 99 -19.88 3.86 3.09
CA ARG A 99 -18.98 2.88 3.72
C ARG A 99 -19.12 1.50 3.10
N LEU A 100 -18.00 0.78 3.07
CA LEU A 100 -17.90 -0.63 2.72
C LEU A 100 -17.02 -1.31 3.76
N VAL A 101 -17.45 -2.41 4.35
CA VAL A 101 -16.73 -3.09 5.43
C VAL A 101 -16.14 -4.40 4.92
N GLN A 102 -14.81 -4.46 4.93
CA GLN A 102 -14.01 -5.65 4.63
C GLN A 102 -13.69 -6.41 5.91
N GLN A 103 -13.90 -7.71 5.92
CA GLN A 103 -13.34 -8.62 6.92
C GLN A 103 -12.04 -9.22 6.39
N CYS A 104 -10.96 -9.18 7.19
CA CYS A 104 -9.70 -9.88 6.93
C CYS A 104 -9.12 -10.38 8.26
N GLU A 105 -7.91 -10.93 8.26
CA GLU A 105 -7.30 -11.53 9.46
C GLU A 105 -7.13 -10.54 10.62
N VAL A 106 -6.86 -9.24 10.33
CA VAL A 106 -6.80 -8.20 11.39
C VAL A 106 -8.17 -7.78 11.92
N GLY A 107 -9.27 -8.33 11.39
CA GLY A 107 -10.65 -7.99 11.75
C GLY A 107 -11.36 -7.15 10.69
N LEU A 108 -12.21 -6.24 11.11
CA LEU A 108 -13.00 -5.39 10.23
C LEU A 108 -12.21 -4.14 9.82
N VAL A 109 -12.18 -3.88 8.53
CA VAL A 109 -11.57 -2.69 7.94
C VAL A 109 -12.66 -1.90 7.20
N GLU A 110 -12.90 -0.68 7.65
CA GLU A 110 -13.85 0.22 7.03
C GLU A 110 -13.19 0.99 5.87
N LEU A 111 -13.80 0.89 4.70
CA LEU A 111 -13.47 1.69 3.53
C LEU A 111 -14.46 2.84 3.42
N VAL A 112 -13.96 4.04 3.24
CA VAL A 112 -14.76 5.22 2.87
C VAL A 112 -14.98 5.20 1.35
N VAL A 113 -16.24 5.27 0.95
CA VAL A 113 -16.69 5.21 -0.44
C VAL A 113 -17.43 6.49 -0.78
N PRO A 114 -16.80 7.47 -1.42
CA PRO A 114 -17.46 8.71 -1.85
C PRO A 114 -18.46 8.41 -2.99
N ASP A 115 -19.40 9.33 -3.23
CA ASP A 115 -20.42 9.17 -4.28
C ASP A 115 -19.78 8.99 -5.68
N ASP A 116 -18.68 9.69 -5.91
CA ASP A 116 -17.90 9.63 -7.14
C ASP A 116 -16.73 8.60 -7.08
N TRP A 117 -16.87 7.54 -6.28
CA TRP A 117 -15.82 6.55 -6.01
C TRP A 117 -15.11 5.98 -7.24
N ARG A 118 -15.80 5.94 -8.40
CA ARG A 118 -15.18 5.47 -9.65
C ARG A 118 -14.04 6.36 -10.13
N SER A 119 -14.09 7.65 -9.83
CA SER A 119 -13.07 8.63 -10.20
C SER A 119 -12.19 9.02 -9.00
N ALA A 120 -12.78 9.22 -7.83
CA ALA A 120 -12.05 9.60 -6.63
C ALA A 120 -11.34 8.42 -5.95
N GLY A 121 -11.83 7.18 -6.18
CA GLY A 121 -11.36 5.98 -5.51
C GLY A 121 -11.83 5.89 -4.07
N LEU A 122 -11.30 4.92 -3.36
CA LEU A 122 -11.61 4.61 -1.96
C LEU A 122 -10.52 5.12 -1.03
N SER A 123 -10.81 5.13 0.27
CA SER A 123 -9.81 5.35 1.31
C SER A 123 -10.12 4.52 2.56
N PHE A 124 -9.09 4.24 3.34
CA PHE A 124 -9.20 3.59 4.65
C PHE A 124 -8.42 4.38 5.70
N ARG A 125 -8.78 4.20 6.96
CA ARG A 125 -8.05 4.77 8.10
C ARG A 125 -6.89 3.86 8.47
N LEU A 126 -5.71 4.45 8.66
CA LEU A 126 -4.53 3.75 9.15
C LEU A 126 -4.79 3.26 10.58
N PRO A 127 -4.64 1.94 10.88
CA PRO A 127 -5.09 1.38 12.17
C PRO A 127 -4.24 1.85 13.35
N ARG A 128 -2.92 1.99 13.15
CA ARG A 128 -1.95 2.41 14.16
C ARG A 128 -0.71 2.99 13.51
N TYR A 129 0.11 3.70 14.28
CA TYR A 129 1.39 4.26 13.79
C TYR A 129 2.39 4.56 14.94
N PRO A 130 2.73 3.59 15.83
CA PRO A 130 3.79 3.79 16.80
C PRO A 130 5.11 4.10 16.10
N LYS A 131 5.88 5.01 16.70
CA LYS A 131 7.18 5.47 16.21
C LYS A 131 8.29 5.01 17.13
N GLU A 132 9.34 4.46 16.55
CA GLU A 132 10.56 4.04 17.23
C GLU A 132 11.77 4.71 16.59
N ALA A 133 12.86 4.87 17.36
CA ALA A 133 14.13 5.30 16.81
C ALA A 133 14.69 4.22 15.88
N ALA A 134 15.20 4.60 14.71
CA ALA A 134 15.90 3.66 13.84
C ALA A 134 17.23 3.25 14.48
N PRO A 135 17.46 1.97 14.76
CA PRO A 135 18.76 1.49 15.28
C PRO A 135 19.83 1.51 14.18
N ALA A 136 21.09 1.32 14.57
CA ALA A 136 22.23 1.17 13.65
C ALA A 136 22.25 2.21 12.50
N LEU A 137 22.05 3.49 12.84
CA LEU A 137 21.94 4.59 11.88
C LEU A 137 23.06 4.65 10.85
N GLU A 138 24.29 4.30 11.22
CA GLU A 138 25.43 4.29 10.29
C GLU A 138 25.24 3.28 9.16
N ALA A 139 24.78 2.07 9.48
CA ALA A 139 24.49 1.03 8.48
C ALA A 139 23.32 1.44 7.57
N LEU A 140 22.26 2.01 8.15
CA LEU A 140 21.13 2.53 7.40
C LEU A 140 21.55 3.66 6.45
N ILE A 141 22.31 4.63 6.96
CA ILE A 141 22.84 5.76 6.18
C ILE A 141 23.73 5.28 5.03
N ALA A 142 24.58 4.29 5.27
CA ALA A 142 25.40 3.69 4.22
C ALA A 142 24.53 3.03 3.14
N GLY A 143 23.49 2.27 3.53
CA GLY A 143 22.55 1.62 2.61
C GLY A 143 21.74 2.63 1.77
N ILE A 144 21.45 3.82 2.32
CA ILE A 144 20.80 4.91 1.58
C ILE A 144 21.79 5.60 0.59
N GLY A 145 23.09 5.55 0.84
CA GLY A 145 24.10 6.19 0.00
C GLY A 145 24.81 7.39 0.64
N GLY A 146 24.62 7.61 1.93
CA GLY A 146 25.37 8.58 2.72
C GLY A 146 24.53 9.65 3.42
N ALA A 147 25.07 10.20 4.49
CA ALA A 147 24.41 11.16 5.38
C ALA A 147 24.01 12.48 4.67
N ALA A 148 24.76 12.88 3.65
CA ALA A 148 24.47 14.12 2.90
C ALA A 148 23.14 14.10 2.15
N LEU A 149 22.57 12.91 1.93
CA LEU A 149 21.28 12.75 1.26
C LEU A 149 20.08 12.91 2.23
N ILE A 150 20.30 12.78 3.54
CA ILE A 150 19.25 12.67 4.55
C ILE A 150 19.02 14.01 5.24
N LYS A 151 17.75 14.37 5.41
CA LYS A 151 17.29 15.52 6.19
C LYS A 151 16.65 15.02 7.48
N GLY A 152 17.17 15.47 8.62
CA GLY A 152 16.69 15.04 9.94
C GLY A 152 17.14 13.62 10.32
N THR A 153 16.39 12.98 11.21
CA THR A 153 16.72 11.66 11.75
C THR A 153 15.68 10.62 11.27
N PRO A 154 16.11 9.55 10.61
CA PRO A 154 15.24 8.44 10.25
C PRO A 154 14.58 7.79 11.47
N ALA A 155 13.39 7.23 11.29
CA ALA A 155 12.66 6.53 12.34
C ALA A 155 11.89 5.33 11.77
N ILE A 156 11.56 4.36 12.63
CA ILE A 156 10.68 3.26 12.29
C ILE A 156 9.25 3.63 12.65
N LEU A 157 8.31 3.43 11.72
CA LEU A 157 6.87 3.56 11.92
C LEU A 157 6.22 2.19 11.71
N ASP A 158 5.50 1.70 12.74
CA ASP A 158 4.70 0.47 12.64
C ASP A 158 3.26 0.82 12.22
N VAL A 159 2.95 0.56 10.96
CA VAL A 159 1.61 0.76 10.40
C VAL A 159 0.95 -0.58 10.01
N GLY A 160 1.39 -1.65 10.64
CA GLY A 160 1.24 -3.04 10.29
C GLY A 160 2.58 -3.53 9.74
N PRO A 161 2.95 -3.30 8.52
CA PRO A 161 4.36 -3.29 8.09
C PRO A 161 5.16 -2.25 8.89
N ARG A 162 6.41 -2.60 9.26
CA ARG A 162 7.34 -1.72 9.98
C ARG A 162 8.30 -1.07 8.97
N TRP A 163 8.02 0.20 8.65
CA TRP A 163 8.79 0.95 7.68
C TRP A 163 9.84 1.84 8.33
N VAL A 164 11.08 1.77 7.86
CA VAL A 164 12.06 2.84 8.10
C VAL A 164 11.68 4.04 7.22
N ILE A 165 11.54 5.21 7.82
CA ILE A 165 11.21 6.45 7.11
C ILE A 165 12.39 7.39 7.18
N ALA A 166 12.82 7.89 6.00
CA ALA A 166 13.85 8.90 5.88
C ALA A 166 13.40 10.04 4.96
N GLU A 167 13.45 11.28 5.47
CA GLU A 167 13.29 12.46 4.62
C GLU A 167 14.62 12.74 3.92
N LEU A 168 14.60 12.90 2.59
CA LEU A 168 15.78 13.23 1.83
C LEU A 168 15.83 14.74 1.52
N ALA A 169 17.03 15.21 1.17
CA ALA A 169 17.34 16.63 1.01
C ALA A 169 16.47 17.33 -0.04
N SER A 170 16.02 16.61 -1.08
CA SER A 170 15.15 17.15 -2.12
C SER A 170 14.44 16.04 -2.93
N ALA A 171 13.38 16.42 -3.64
CA ALA A 171 12.69 15.52 -4.58
C ALA A 171 13.63 15.00 -5.69
N ALA A 172 14.60 15.80 -6.12
CA ALA A 172 15.62 15.36 -7.08
C ALA A 172 16.51 14.24 -6.51
N VAL A 173 16.86 14.33 -5.21
CA VAL A 173 17.61 13.26 -4.52
C VAL A 173 16.76 12.01 -4.40
N VAL A 174 15.47 12.11 -4.05
CA VAL A 174 14.55 10.95 -4.04
C VAL A 174 14.47 10.30 -5.41
N ALA A 175 14.28 11.09 -6.46
CA ALA A 175 14.16 10.58 -7.83
C ALA A 175 15.43 9.86 -8.32
N ALA A 176 16.60 10.39 -7.98
CA ALA A 176 17.90 9.85 -8.41
C ALA A 176 18.44 8.75 -7.50
N LEU A 177 17.78 8.44 -6.37
CA LEU A 177 18.29 7.49 -5.39
C LEU A 177 18.52 6.11 -5.99
N THR A 178 19.69 5.55 -5.72
CA THR A 178 20.03 4.15 -6.01
C THR A 178 20.57 3.53 -4.72
N PRO A 179 19.70 2.95 -3.89
CA PRO A 179 20.11 2.40 -2.60
C PRO A 179 20.88 1.09 -2.78
N ASP A 180 21.71 0.76 -1.80
CA ASP A 180 22.32 -0.57 -1.69
C ASP A 180 21.27 -1.56 -1.16
N LEU A 181 20.56 -2.23 -2.07
CA LEU A 181 19.48 -3.17 -1.71
C LEU A 181 19.98 -4.34 -0.85
N PRO A 182 21.13 -4.97 -1.10
CA PRO A 182 21.70 -5.96 -0.20
C PRO A 182 21.94 -5.44 1.23
N ALA A 183 22.50 -4.23 1.38
CA ALA A 183 22.71 -3.62 2.69
C ALA A 183 21.38 -3.33 3.39
N LEU A 184 20.36 -2.83 2.66
CA LEU A 184 19.02 -2.62 3.20
C LEU A 184 18.36 -3.94 3.62
N ALA A 185 18.46 -5.01 2.82
CA ALA A 185 17.93 -6.33 3.18
C ALA A 185 18.57 -6.88 4.46
N ALA A 186 19.88 -6.70 4.62
CA ALA A 186 20.59 -7.08 5.84
C ALA A 186 20.12 -6.28 7.06
N TYR A 187 19.90 -4.96 6.87
CA TYR A 187 19.35 -4.08 7.90
C TYR A 187 17.93 -4.52 8.30
N ASP A 188 17.05 -4.74 7.32
CA ASP A 188 15.67 -5.13 7.55
C ASP A 188 15.58 -6.46 8.30
N THR A 189 16.39 -7.44 7.91
CA THR A 189 16.46 -8.75 8.58
C THR A 189 16.93 -8.60 10.03
N ALA A 190 17.95 -7.77 10.29
CA ALA A 190 18.50 -7.58 11.61
C ALA A 190 17.55 -6.86 12.57
N HIS A 191 16.69 -5.99 12.06
CA HIS A 191 15.83 -5.13 12.88
C HIS A 191 14.33 -5.43 12.74
N GLY A 192 13.96 -6.44 11.96
CA GLY A 192 12.57 -6.85 11.76
C GLY A 192 11.75 -5.73 11.11
N THR A 193 12.34 -4.98 10.17
CA THR A 193 11.65 -3.98 9.37
C THR A 193 11.20 -4.60 8.04
N THR A 194 10.13 -4.04 7.45
CA THR A 194 9.64 -4.43 6.13
C THR A 194 10.52 -3.84 5.03
N GLY A 195 11.02 -2.63 5.25
CA GLY A 195 11.82 -1.93 4.27
C GLY A 195 11.99 -0.46 4.58
N LEU A 196 12.54 0.25 3.59
CA LEU A 196 12.82 1.68 3.63
C LEU A 196 11.82 2.45 2.75
N THR A 197 11.19 3.49 3.29
CA THR A 197 10.47 4.49 2.51
C THR A 197 11.16 5.84 2.65
N VAL A 198 11.55 6.42 1.53
CA VAL A 198 12.14 7.76 1.45
C VAL A 198 11.16 8.74 0.83
N PHE A 199 11.23 9.99 1.27
CA PHE A 199 10.40 11.06 0.72
C PHE A 199 11.08 12.42 0.74
N SER A 200 10.54 13.35 -0.02
CA SER A 200 10.83 14.77 0.08
C SER A 200 9.63 15.58 -0.41
N GLU A 201 9.49 16.81 0.08
CA GLU A 201 8.49 17.73 -0.43
C GLU A 201 8.77 18.13 -1.87
N THR A 202 7.69 18.25 -2.67
CA THR A 202 7.78 18.83 -4.01
C THR A 202 7.53 20.34 -3.90
N HIS A 203 8.38 21.14 -4.55
CA HIS A 203 8.25 22.59 -4.57
C HIS A 203 7.56 23.08 -5.87
N ASP A 204 6.63 22.28 -6.37
CA ASP A 204 5.84 22.55 -7.58
C ASP A 204 4.62 23.46 -7.34
N GLY A 205 4.47 23.99 -6.13
CA GLY A 205 3.35 24.83 -5.73
C GLY A 205 2.04 24.08 -5.41
N GLN A 206 2.05 22.75 -5.51
CA GLN A 206 0.87 21.91 -5.23
C GLN A 206 0.90 21.25 -3.83
N GLY A 207 1.97 21.46 -3.07
CA GLY A 207 2.09 21.03 -1.67
C GLY A 207 2.19 19.49 -1.48
N GLY A 208 2.61 18.77 -2.52
CA GLY A 208 2.78 17.32 -2.49
C GLY A 208 4.15 16.86 -2.02
N ILE A 209 4.32 15.53 -2.03
CA ILE A 209 5.60 14.87 -1.75
C ILE A 209 5.92 13.85 -2.85
N LEU A 210 7.21 13.63 -3.10
CA LEU A 210 7.70 12.50 -3.89
C LEU A 210 8.15 11.40 -2.93
N VAL A 211 7.74 10.16 -3.22
CA VAL A 211 8.00 9.00 -2.35
C VAL A 211 8.60 7.87 -3.17
N ARG A 212 9.49 7.07 -2.56
CA ARG A 212 9.90 5.75 -3.06
C ARG A 212 10.00 4.78 -1.89
N SER A 213 9.59 3.53 -2.10
CA SER A 213 9.59 2.48 -1.08
C SER A 213 10.32 1.24 -1.58
N PHE A 214 11.19 0.67 -0.74
CA PHE A 214 12.04 -0.48 -1.05
C PHE A 214 11.83 -1.56 0.02
N ALA A 215 11.50 -2.78 -0.39
CA ALA A 215 11.28 -3.92 0.50
C ALA A 215 12.01 -5.17 -0.02
N PRO A 216 13.36 -5.13 -0.05
CA PRO A 216 14.15 -6.19 -0.68
C PRO A 216 14.02 -7.54 0.00
N THR A 217 13.72 -7.60 1.30
CA THR A 217 13.45 -8.85 2.04
C THR A 217 12.17 -9.54 1.63
N ASP A 218 11.17 -8.80 1.16
CA ASP A 218 9.90 -9.35 0.63
C ASP A 218 9.98 -9.66 -0.88
N GLY A 219 11.17 -9.57 -1.47
CA GLY A 219 11.38 -9.80 -2.90
C GLY A 219 10.95 -8.64 -3.79
N LEU A 220 10.72 -7.47 -3.21
CA LEU A 220 10.34 -6.24 -3.90
C LEU A 220 11.50 -5.23 -3.86
N PRO A 221 12.40 -5.22 -4.86
CA PRO A 221 13.47 -4.22 -4.94
C PRO A 221 12.96 -2.79 -4.78
N GLU A 222 11.82 -2.48 -5.39
CA GLU A 222 11.06 -1.25 -5.20
C GLU A 222 9.56 -1.54 -5.36
N ASP A 223 8.72 -0.97 -4.47
CA ASP A 223 7.26 -1.03 -4.58
C ASP A 223 6.79 0.10 -5.51
N PRO A 224 6.02 -0.20 -6.58
CA PRO A 224 5.59 0.82 -7.53
C PRO A 224 4.77 1.96 -6.89
N VAL A 225 3.85 1.65 -5.98
CA VAL A 225 3.09 2.66 -5.21
C VAL A 225 2.65 2.05 -3.88
N CYS A 226 3.34 2.39 -2.81
CA CYS A 226 3.19 1.76 -1.50
C CYS A 226 2.19 2.51 -0.61
N GLY A 227 1.01 1.94 -0.39
CA GLY A 227 0.00 2.52 0.50
C GLY A 227 0.47 2.61 1.95
N SER A 228 1.05 1.54 2.50
CA SER A 228 1.54 1.50 3.87
C SER A 228 2.78 2.39 4.08
N GLY A 229 3.71 2.42 3.12
CA GLY A 229 4.86 3.32 3.16
C GLY A 229 4.42 4.80 3.20
N ASN A 230 3.46 5.17 2.36
CA ASN A 230 2.87 6.52 2.37
C ASN A 230 2.13 6.84 3.68
N GLY A 231 1.44 5.85 4.26
CA GLY A 231 0.83 5.98 5.60
C GLY A 231 1.87 6.22 6.68
N ALA A 232 2.98 5.49 6.64
CA ALA A 232 4.10 5.66 7.56
C ALA A 232 4.78 7.03 7.40
N VAL A 233 4.94 7.54 6.17
CA VAL A 233 5.42 8.92 5.92
C VAL A 233 4.47 9.95 6.53
N ALA A 234 3.15 9.78 6.35
CA ALA A 234 2.17 10.69 6.94
C ALA A 234 2.26 10.70 8.48
N ALA A 235 2.38 9.52 9.09
CA ALA A 235 2.57 9.39 10.52
C ALA A 235 3.89 10.04 11.00
N PHE A 236 4.99 9.81 10.26
CA PHE A 236 6.28 10.44 10.55
C PHE A 236 6.18 11.97 10.57
N ARG A 237 5.58 12.56 9.53
CA ARG A 237 5.38 14.01 9.39
C ARG A 237 4.45 14.58 10.46
N MET A 238 3.36 13.86 10.77
CA MET A 238 2.40 14.28 11.80
C MET A 238 3.02 14.24 13.20
N LEU A 239 3.73 13.18 13.56
CA LEU A 239 4.42 13.05 14.85
C LEU A 239 5.61 14.01 14.97
N GLY A 240 6.16 14.44 13.84
CA GLY A 240 7.18 15.50 13.76
C GLY A 240 6.62 16.92 13.82
N GLY A 241 5.30 17.09 13.88
CA GLY A 241 4.65 18.41 13.94
C GLY A 241 4.66 19.17 12.60
N VAL A 242 4.99 18.51 11.49
CA VAL A 242 5.04 19.12 10.16
C VAL A 242 3.65 19.27 9.55
N ILE A 243 2.77 18.28 9.82
CA ILE A 243 1.37 18.26 9.36
C ILE A 243 0.44 17.97 10.53
N GLY A 244 -0.82 18.36 10.43
CA GLY A 244 -1.81 18.15 11.49
C GLY A 244 -3.24 18.11 10.96
N ASP A 245 -4.21 18.24 11.85
CA ASP A 245 -5.63 18.21 11.51
C ASP A 245 -5.99 19.15 10.36
N GLY A 246 -6.85 18.67 9.46
CA GLY A 246 -7.25 19.36 8.24
C GLY A 246 -6.23 19.30 7.10
N THR A 247 -5.02 18.76 7.31
CA THR A 247 -4.03 18.61 6.23
C THR A 247 -4.49 17.57 5.21
N ALA A 248 -4.41 17.93 3.93
CA ALA A 248 -4.57 17.00 2.81
C ALA A 248 -3.45 17.25 1.78
N TYR A 249 -2.88 16.17 1.25
CA TYR A 249 -1.86 16.27 0.19
C TYR A 249 -1.87 15.03 -0.69
N ILE A 250 -1.16 15.12 -1.82
CA ILE A 250 -0.90 14.01 -2.73
C ILE A 250 0.56 13.58 -2.60
N ALA A 251 0.78 12.29 -2.41
CA ALA A 251 2.09 11.68 -2.55
C ALA A 251 2.20 11.04 -3.95
N ARG A 252 3.23 11.41 -4.71
CA ARG A 252 3.55 10.81 -6.00
C ARG A 252 4.61 9.74 -5.81
N GLN A 253 4.42 8.59 -6.47
CA GLN A 253 5.34 7.45 -6.42
C GLN A 253 5.32 6.68 -7.74
N GLY A 254 6.44 6.00 -8.05
CA GLY A 254 6.51 5.00 -9.11
C GLY A 254 7.26 5.43 -10.37
N ALA A 255 7.67 6.69 -10.52
CA ALA A 255 8.31 7.20 -11.72
C ALA A 255 9.56 6.40 -12.11
N ALA A 256 10.38 5.95 -11.15
CA ALA A 256 11.56 5.11 -11.39
C ALA A 256 11.21 3.75 -12.01
N MET A 257 9.99 3.27 -11.79
CA MET A 257 9.43 2.02 -12.31
C MET A 257 8.50 2.23 -13.53
N ARG A 258 8.50 3.43 -14.13
CA ARG A 258 7.58 3.82 -15.21
C ARG A 258 6.11 3.73 -14.80
N ARG A 259 5.82 4.05 -13.55
CA ARG A 259 4.49 4.23 -12.98
C ARG A 259 4.28 5.69 -12.64
N ASP A 260 3.03 6.10 -12.44
CA ASP A 260 2.67 7.45 -12.00
C ASP A 260 1.49 7.35 -11.04
N GLY A 261 1.81 6.96 -9.80
CA GLY A 261 0.83 6.74 -8.74
C GLY A 261 0.61 7.97 -7.88
N PHE A 262 -0.64 8.17 -7.46
CA PHE A 262 -1.10 9.29 -6.65
C PHE A 262 -1.81 8.77 -5.40
N VAL A 263 -1.12 8.82 -4.26
CA VAL A 263 -1.69 8.45 -2.97
C VAL A 263 -2.24 9.70 -2.32
N ARG A 264 -3.55 9.74 -2.08
CA ARG A 264 -4.20 10.80 -1.34
C ARG A 264 -4.06 10.54 0.16
N VAL A 265 -3.54 11.52 0.87
CA VAL A 265 -3.40 11.51 2.33
C VAL A 265 -4.28 12.60 2.92
N GLN A 266 -5.05 12.27 3.94
CA GLN A 266 -5.88 13.22 4.69
C GLN A 266 -5.71 12.98 6.19
N ILE A 267 -5.54 14.05 6.95
CA ILE A 267 -5.47 14.03 8.41
C ILE A 267 -6.78 14.60 8.96
N LYS A 268 -7.48 13.81 9.79
CA LYS A 268 -8.73 14.19 10.46
C LYS A 268 -8.55 13.99 11.97
N GLY A 269 -8.37 15.07 12.70
CA GLY A 269 -7.93 14.99 14.09
C GLY A 269 -6.55 14.33 14.20
N ARG A 270 -6.53 13.11 14.72
CA ARG A 270 -5.32 12.25 14.79
C ARG A 270 -5.40 11.06 13.83
N GLU A 271 -6.45 10.94 13.04
CA GLU A 271 -6.61 9.85 12.10
C GLU A 271 -5.94 10.16 10.77
N ILE A 272 -5.22 9.18 10.25
CA ILE A 272 -4.57 9.24 8.94
C ILE A 272 -5.39 8.40 7.98
N HIS A 273 -5.91 9.02 6.94
CA HIS A 273 -6.65 8.37 5.87
C HIS A 273 -5.79 8.29 4.62
N ILE A 274 -5.67 7.07 4.08
CA ILE A 274 -4.92 6.75 2.86
C ILE A 274 -5.89 6.28 1.80
N GLY A 275 -5.81 6.83 0.60
CA GLY A 275 -6.68 6.48 -0.50
C GLY A 275 -6.14 6.89 -1.85
N GLY A 276 -6.90 6.56 -2.89
CA GLY A 276 -6.57 6.91 -4.28
C GLY A 276 -7.54 6.30 -5.26
N ALA A 277 -7.48 6.76 -6.49
CA ALA A 277 -8.24 6.20 -7.60
C ALA A 277 -7.82 4.75 -7.88
N CYS A 278 -8.73 4.00 -8.47
CA CYS A 278 -8.46 2.65 -8.97
C CYS A 278 -9.01 2.53 -10.40
N VAL A 279 -8.40 1.67 -11.20
CA VAL A 279 -8.87 1.36 -12.54
C VAL A 279 -8.71 -0.13 -12.84
N THR A 280 -9.75 -0.76 -13.35
CA THR A 280 -9.71 -2.16 -13.78
C THR A 280 -8.97 -2.27 -15.12
N CYS A 281 -7.87 -3.03 -15.13
CA CYS A 281 -7.06 -3.28 -16.32
C CYS A 281 -7.42 -4.60 -17.02
N VAL A 282 -7.83 -5.62 -16.24
CA VAL A 282 -8.28 -6.91 -16.75
C VAL A 282 -9.60 -7.26 -16.08
N ASP A 283 -10.59 -7.66 -16.87
CA ASP A 283 -11.89 -8.18 -16.41
C ASP A 283 -12.19 -9.48 -17.17
N GLY A 284 -12.40 -10.57 -16.44
CA GLY A 284 -12.57 -11.87 -17.07
C GLY A 284 -12.72 -13.02 -16.07
N MET A 285 -12.24 -14.18 -16.48
CA MET A 285 -12.37 -15.42 -15.72
C MET A 285 -11.00 -16.13 -15.61
N VAL A 286 -10.75 -16.74 -14.45
CA VAL A 286 -9.63 -17.66 -14.23
C VAL A 286 -10.16 -19.06 -13.91
N ARG A 287 -9.38 -20.08 -14.22
CA ARG A 287 -9.70 -21.48 -13.87
C ARG A 287 -8.80 -21.93 -12.72
N LEU A 288 -9.41 -22.06 -11.56
CA LEU A 288 -8.75 -22.51 -10.34
C LEU A 288 -9.42 -23.77 -9.78
#